data_f66a82bffaaa42267cea49e9983a6179
#
_entry.id   f66a82bffaaa42267cea49e9983a6179
#
_cell.length_a   1.000
_cell.length_b   1.000
_cell.length_c   1.000
_cell.angle_alpha   90.00
_cell.angle_beta   90.00
_cell.angle_gamma   90.00
#
_symmetry.space_group_name_H-M   'P 1'
#
loop_
_entity.id
_entity.type
_entity.pdbx_description
1 polymer ?
#
loop_
_entity_poly.entity_id
_entity_poly.type
_entity_poly.pdbx_seq_one_letter_code
_entity_poly.pdbx_strand_id
1 'polypeptide(L)'
;MKNIYHTLGLFIIAVSFFTNIEAGHHKDALLDAVNNTDRNPKYSVRDNFRNPYETLSFFQIKPTMHVLELAAGGGWYSEILAPYLKTSGKLSVTHYNPQASGYYKRSRDSYDQKVASNSLFEGIRVITAETPPTQAFIKSETQDLVLTFRNLHNWLARDAMKAVMQEAYNSLKVGGHFGVVEHRAPEGSTMEFMKTSGYVSQSLAIDTALSVGFKLVATSEINANPRDTADHPKGVWTLPPSYRLKDKDRSKYTNIGESDRMTLLFKK
;
A
#
# COMPACT_ATOMS: atom_id res chain seq x y z
N MET A 1 66.76 22.65 17.85
CA MET A 1 65.90 22.55 16.68
C MET A 1 65.31 21.17 16.67
N LYS A 2 64.04 21.04 17.07
CA LYS A 2 63.31 19.73 17.13
C LYS A 2 62.26 19.74 16.04
N ASN A 3 62.38 18.83 15.08
CA ASN A 3 61.39 18.61 14.04
C ASN A 3 60.22 17.83 14.64
N ILE A 4 59.02 18.43 14.54
CA ILE A 4 57.76 17.76 14.83
C ILE A 4 57.17 17.33 13.51
N TYR A 5 57.10 16.03 13.23
CA TYR A 5 56.37 15.45 12.13
C TYR A 5 54.90 15.31 12.51
N HIS A 6 54.02 16.00 11.81
CA HIS A 6 52.58 15.81 11.88
C HIS A 6 52.20 14.61 11.03
N THR A 7 51.72 13.56 11.67
CA THR A 7 51.03 12.48 11.02
C THR A 7 49.55 12.85 11.01
N LEU A 8 49.06 13.35 9.89
CA LEU A 8 47.63 13.59 9.67
C LEU A 8 47.16 12.64 8.54
N GLY A 9 46.16 11.88 8.85
CA GLY A 9 45.25 11.38 7.82
C GLY A 9 45.37 9.92 7.47
N LEU A 10 44.42 9.15 7.82
CA LEU A 10 43.70 8.19 6.97
C LEU A 10 42.52 7.61 7.77
N PHE A 11 41.46 8.33 7.87
CA PHE A 11 40.23 7.76 8.44
C PHE A 11 39.00 8.47 7.88
N ILE A 12 38.75 8.41 6.58
CA ILE A 12 37.46 8.71 5.95
C ILE A 12 37.40 8.07 4.56
N ILE A 13 37.13 6.79 4.42
CA ILE A 13 36.66 6.19 3.14
C ILE A 13 35.84 4.89 3.35
N ALA A 14 35.70 4.37 4.55
CA ALA A 14 35.05 3.06 4.75
C ALA A 14 33.51 3.10 4.86
N VAL A 15 32.90 4.27 5.17
CA VAL A 15 31.46 4.33 5.47
C VAL A 15 30.57 4.43 4.21
N SER A 16 31.07 5.02 3.13
CA SER A 16 30.27 5.27 1.91
C SER A 16 30.03 4.04 1.05
N PHE A 17 30.92 3.04 1.10
CA PHE A 17 30.79 1.83 0.28
C PHE A 17 29.76 0.84 0.80
N PHE A 18 29.64 0.71 2.13
CA PHE A 18 28.68 -0.23 2.71
C PHE A 18 27.22 0.19 2.49
N THR A 19 26.92 1.47 2.58
CA THR A 19 25.55 1.99 2.38
C THR A 19 25.08 1.83 0.93
N ASN A 20 25.96 1.97 -0.05
CA ASN A 20 25.63 1.81 -1.47
C ASN A 20 25.41 0.34 -1.87
N ILE A 21 26.20 -0.60 -1.30
CA ILE A 21 26.05 -2.03 -1.56
C ILE A 21 24.75 -2.54 -0.94
N GLU A 22 24.43 -2.14 0.28
CA GLU A 22 23.20 -2.54 0.95
C GLU A 22 21.95 -2.00 0.21
N ALA A 23 21.97 -0.72 -0.19
CA ALA A 23 20.88 -0.11 -0.95
C ALA A 23 20.68 -0.76 -2.33
N GLY A 24 21.75 -1.15 -3.02
CA GLY A 24 21.67 -1.88 -4.29
C GLY A 24 21.07 -3.27 -4.10
N HIS A 25 21.51 -4.03 -3.11
CA HIS A 25 21.01 -5.37 -2.84
C HIS A 25 19.51 -5.38 -2.44
N HIS A 26 19.04 -4.37 -1.70
CA HIS A 26 17.62 -4.22 -1.36
C HIS A 26 16.74 -3.88 -2.57
N LYS A 27 17.25 -3.09 -3.50
CA LYS A 27 16.54 -2.79 -4.75
C LYS A 27 16.38 -4.03 -5.61
N ASP A 28 17.44 -4.81 -5.76
CA ASP A 28 17.40 -6.04 -6.54
C ASP A 28 16.40 -7.04 -5.95
N ALA A 29 16.41 -7.24 -4.62
CA ALA A 29 15.47 -8.13 -3.95
C ALA A 29 13.99 -7.70 -4.10
N LEU A 30 13.70 -6.39 -4.13
CA LEU A 30 12.35 -5.90 -4.39
C LEU A 30 11.94 -6.15 -5.84
N LEU A 31 12.84 -5.92 -6.79
CA LEU A 31 12.59 -6.19 -8.20
C LEU A 31 12.35 -7.69 -8.44
N ASP A 32 13.12 -8.55 -7.80
CA ASP A 32 12.95 -10.01 -7.85
C ASP A 32 11.58 -10.43 -7.30
N ALA A 33 11.13 -9.82 -6.19
CA ALA A 33 9.81 -10.10 -5.62
C ALA A 33 8.67 -9.63 -6.56
N VAL A 34 8.83 -8.50 -7.24
CA VAL A 34 7.87 -8.01 -8.24
C VAL A 34 7.83 -8.91 -9.47
N ASN A 35 8.98 -9.37 -9.94
CA ASN A 35 9.10 -10.21 -11.14
C ASN A 35 8.96 -11.72 -10.86
N ASN A 36 8.60 -12.10 -9.63
CA ASN A 36 8.46 -13.49 -9.25
C ASN A 36 7.43 -14.21 -10.14
N THR A 37 7.85 -15.26 -10.81
CA THR A 37 7.03 -16.03 -11.75
C THR A 37 5.91 -16.84 -11.10
N ASP A 38 5.99 -17.06 -9.78
CA ASP A 38 4.95 -17.74 -9.00
C ASP A 38 3.77 -16.82 -8.66
N ARG A 39 3.87 -15.51 -8.93
CA ARG A 39 2.75 -14.59 -8.81
C ARG A 39 1.63 -14.96 -9.77
N ASN A 40 0.39 -14.75 -9.32
CA ASN A 40 -0.78 -15.01 -10.15
C ASN A 40 -0.72 -14.17 -11.46
N PRO A 41 -0.74 -14.80 -12.66
CA PRO A 41 -0.66 -14.07 -13.93
C PRO A 41 -1.78 -13.03 -14.11
N LYS A 42 -2.97 -13.26 -13.52
CA LYS A 42 -4.06 -12.26 -13.52
C LYS A 42 -3.72 -11.02 -12.66
N TYR A 43 -2.71 -11.12 -11.81
CA TYR A 43 -2.23 -10.01 -11.01
C TYR A 43 -1.05 -9.32 -11.68
N SER A 44 -0.04 -10.05 -12.12
CA SER A 44 1.17 -9.47 -12.72
C SER A 44 0.89 -8.71 -14.01
N VAL A 45 -0.08 -9.14 -14.84
CA VAL A 45 -0.52 -8.37 -16.04
C VAL A 45 -0.98 -6.94 -15.71
N ARG A 46 -1.31 -6.66 -14.46
CA ARG A 46 -1.76 -5.34 -14.00
C ARG A 46 -0.63 -4.46 -13.45
N ASP A 47 0.60 -4.95 -13.43
CA ASP A 47 1.75 -4.21 -12.93
C ASP A 47 1.97 -2.91 -13.72
N ASN A 48 1.70 -2.93 -15.04
CA ASN A 48 1.76 -1.74 -15.91
C ASN A 48 0.80 -0.60 -15.51
N PHE A 49 -0.21 -0.89 -14.68
CA PHE A 49 -1.15 0.10 -14.16
C PHE A 49 -0.90 0.42 -12.68
N ARG A 50 -0.07 -0.36 -12.00
CA ARG A 50 0.10 -0.29 -10.55
C ARG A 50 1.51 0.01 -10.11
N ASN A 51 2.46 -0.05 -11.05
CA ASN A 51 3.87 0.32 -10.84
C ASN A 51 4.41 -0.17 -9.48
N PRO A 52 4.33 -1.52 -9.19
CA PRO A 52 4.57 -2.02 -7.83
C PRO A 52 5.98 -1.73 -7.32
N TYR A 53 6.99 -1.83 -8.18
CA TYR A 53 8.37 -1.56 -7.82
C TYR A 53 8.56 -0.09 -7.42
N GLU A 54 8.10 0.83 -8.26
CA GLU A 54 8.21 2.28 -8.05
C GLU A 54 7.39 2.71 -6.82
N THR A 55 6.17 2.15 -6.69
CA THR A 55 5.26 2.45 -5.56
C THR A 55 5.87 2.01 -4.23
N LEU A 56 6.37 0.78 -4.13
CA LEU A 56 6.97 0.26 -2.91
C LEU A 56 8.32 0.93 -2.61
N SER A 57 9.09 1.28 -3.65
CA SER A 57 10.32 2.10 -3.52
C SER A 57 10.02 3.50 -2.99
N PHE A 58 8.97 4.15 -3.49
CA PHE A 58 8.51 5.44 -2.97
C PHE A 58 8.10 5.36 -1.49
N PHE A 59 7.49 4.25 -1.07
CA PHE A 59 7.18 4.00 0.35
C PHE A 59 8.40 3.60 1.20
N GLN A 60 9.59 3.59 0.61
CA GLN A 60 10.87 3.33 1.28
C GLN A 60 10.92 1.97 1.98
N ILE A 61 10.25 0.96 1.43
CA ILE A 61 10.21 -0.38 2.00
C ILE A 61 11.61 -1.00 2.06
N LYS A 62 11.90 -1.74 3.13
CA LYS A 62 13.14 -2.51 3.30
C LYS A 62 12.82 -3.94 3.73
N PRO A 63 13.64 -4.94 3.35
CA PRO A 63 13.35 -6.35 3.62
C PRO A 63 13.38 -6.71 5.11
N THR A 64 13.93 -5.84 5.96
CA THR A 64 14.01 -6.02 7.42
C THR A 64 12.81 -5.44 8.18
N MET A 65 11.89 -4.76 7.49
CA MET A 65 10.77 -4.06 8.14
C MET A 65 9.68 -5.01 8.63
N HIS A 66 9.03 -4.61 9.70
CA HIS A 66 7.71 -5.11 10.07
C HIS A 66 6.64 -4.28 9.36
N VAL A 67 5.92 -4.89 8.47
CA VAL A 67 4.93 -4.23 7.59
C VAL A 67 3.52 -4.71 7.94
N LEU A 68 2.58 -3.78 8.00
CA LEU A 68 1.15 -4.05 8.11
C LEU A 68 0.44 -3.58 6.83
N GLU A 69 -0.10 -4.52 6.05
CA GLU A 69 -0.98 -4.22 4.92
C GLU A 69 -2.44 -4.18 5.41
N LEU A 70 -3.08 -3.01 5.31
CA LEU A 70 -4.47 -2.84 5.71
C LEU A 70 -5.42 -3.26 4.59
N ALA A 71 -6.39 -4.11 4.93
CA ALA A 71 -7.44 -4.61 4.04
C ALA A 71 -6.87 -5.19 2.73
N ALA A 72 -6.02 -6.22 2.85
CA ALA A 72 -5.26 -6.83 1.76
C ALA A 72 -6.12 -7.34 0.57
N GLY A 73 -7.42 -7.48 0.75
CA GLY A 73 -8.37 -7.90 -0.30
C GLY A 73 -8.01 -9.27 -0.88
N GLY A 74 -7.77 -9.36 -2.18
CA GLY A 74 -7.34 -10.60 -2.84
C GLY A 74 -5.85 -10.94 -2.68
N GLY A 75 -5.05 -10.11 -1.98
CA GLY A 75 -3.62 -10.35 -1.74
C GLY A 75 -2.71 -9.96 -2.90
N TRP A 76 -3.10 -8.96 -3.71
CA TRP A 76 -2.29 -8.56 -4.86
C TRP A 76 -0.91 -8.04 -4.46
N TYR A 77 -0.83 -7.14 -3.47
CA TYR A 77 0.44 -6.68 -2.92
C TYR A 77 1.06 -7.72 -1.98
N SER A 78 0.24 -8.51 -1.28
CA SER A 78 0.75 -9.58 -0.41
C SER A 78 1.62 -10.60 -1.18
N GLU A 79 1.32 -10.88 -2.48
CA GLU A 79 2.16 -11.75 -3.34
C GLU A 79 3.56 -11.18 -3.60
N ILE A 80 3.76 -9.88 -3.43
CA ILE A 80 5.07 -9.20 -3.55
C ILE A 80 5.71 -9.03 -2.18
N LEU A 81 4.93 -8.53 -1.21
CA LEU A 81 5.41 -8.19 0.12
C LEU A 81 5.87 -9.40 0.93
N ALA A 82 5.16 -10.53 0.82
CA ALA A 82 5.47 -11.70 1.62
C ALA A 82 6.84 -12.30 1.25
N PRO A 83 7.15 -12.63 -0.01
CA PRO A 83 8.48 -13.12 -0.37
C PRO A 83 9.59 -12.09 -0.10
N TYR A 84 9.32 -10.79 -0.31
CA TYR A 84 10.29 -9.74 -0.05
C TYR A 84 10.69 -9.62 1.43
N LEU A 85 9.73 -9.82 2.34
CA LEU A 85 9.94 -9.68 3.79
C LEU A 85 10.29 -10.99 4.50
N LYS A 86 10.14 -12.14 3.81
CA LYS A 86 10.20 -13.48 4.40
C LYS A 86 11.44 -13.74 5.23
N THR A 87 12.61 -13.29 4.76
CA THR A 87 13.90 -13.67 5.35
C THR A 87 14.24 -12.86 6.60
N SER A 88 13.95 -11.55 6.61
CA SER A 88 14.48 -10.64 7.63
C SER A 88 13.43 -9.71 8.23
N GLY A 89 12.28 -9.59 7.57
CA GLY A 89 11.15 -8.76 7.99
C GLY A 89 9.96 -9.59 8.46
N LYS A 90 8.81 -8.93 8.54
CA LYS A 90 7.52 -9.58 8.87
C LYS A 90 6.39 -8.90 8.11
N LEU A 91 5.47 -9.69 7.55
CA LEU A 91 4.23 -9.20 6.99
C LEU A 91 3.04 -9.60 7.86
N SER A 92 2.30 -8.60 8.32
CA SER A 92 0.95 -8.78 8.86
C SER A 92 -0.06 -8.15 7.89
N VAL A 93 -1.22 -8.74 7.76
CA VAL A 93 -2.30 -8.19 6.93
C VAL A 93 -3.60 -8.13 7.71
N THR A 94 -4.38 -7.08 7.54
CA THR A 94 -5.75 -7.08 8.06
C THR A 94 -6.71 -7.61 7.01
N HIS A 95 -7.70 -8.38 7.46
CA HIS A 95 -8.74 -8.92 6.61
C HIS A 95 -10.08 -9.03 7.37
N TYR A 96 -11.16 -9.28 6.65
CA TYR A 96 -12.51 -9.40 7.22
C TYR A 96 -12.62 -10.51 8.27
N ASN A 97 -13.62 -10.36 9.12
CA ASN A 97 -13.98 -11.38 10.12
C ASN A 97 -14.38 -12.69 9.41
N PRO A 98 -13.80 -13.85 9.76
CA PRO A 98 -14.15 -15.15 9.19
C PRO A 98 -15.60 -15.57 9.51
N GLN A 99 -16.21 -14.98 10.54
CA GLN A 99 -17.62 -15.19 10.91
C GLN A 99 -18.59 -14.24 10.19
N ALA A 100 -18.09 -13.34 9.33
CA ALA A 100 -18.92 -12.47 8.51
C ALA A 100 -19.80 -13.27 7.55
N SER A 101 -20.75 -12.60 6.90
CA SER A 101 -21.62 -13.22 5.90
C SER A 101 -21.37 -12.69 4.48
N GLY A 102 -21.95 -13.36 3.49
CA GLY A 102 -21.99 -12.87 2.12
C GLY A 102 -20.60 -12.66 1.49
N TYR A 103 -20.38 -11.48 0.93
CA TYR A 103 -19.12 -11.12 0.24
C TYR A 103 -17.92 -11.17 1.18
N TYR A 104 -18.04 -10.66 2.40
CA TYR A 104 -16.92 -10.57 3.36
C TYR A 104 -16.38 -11.94 3.75
N LYS A 105 -17.30 -12.89 4.01
CA LYS A 105 -16.92 -14.28 4.30
C LYS A 105 -16.20 -14.91 3.11
N ARG A 106 -16.79 -14.82 1.90
CA ARG A 106 -16.16 -15.41 0.70
C ARG A 106 -14.78 -14.80 0.42
N SER A 107 -14.62 -13.50 0.62
CA SER A 107 -13.33 -12.81 0.44
C SER A 107 -12.30 -13.31 1.45
N ARG A 108 -12.70 -13.47 2.72
CA ARG A 108 -11.82 -13.99 3.77
C ARG A 108 -11.47 -15.46 3.52
N ASP A 109 -12.43 -16.31 3.24
CA ASP A 109 -12.20 -17.74 2.96
C ASP A 109 -11.23 -17.92 1.77
N SER A 110 -11.41 -17.13 0.70
CA SER A 110 -10.53 -17.15 -0.46
C SER A 110 -9.10 -16.72 -0.12
N TYR A 111 -8.96 -15.72 0.77
CA TYR A 111 -7.64 -15.28 1.21
C TYR A 111 -6.96 -16.34 2.10
N ASP A 112 -7.69 -16.90 3.08
CA ASP A 112 -7.18 -17.94 3.97
C ASP A 112 -6.76 -19.20 3.19
N GLN A 113 -7.56 -19.60 2.17
CA GLN A 113 -7.19 -20.69 1.28
C GLN A 113 -5.90 -20.38 0.53
N LYS A 114 -5.71 -19.16 0.04
CA LYS A 114 -4.51 -18.74 -0.65
C LYS A 114 -3.29 -18.80 0.28
N VAL A 115 -3.42 -18.30 1.51
CA VAL A 115 -2.35 -18.37 2.53
C VAL A 115 -1.98 -19.82 2.85
N ALA A 116 -2.97 -20.71 2.92
CA ALA A 116 -2.73 -22.12 3.25
C ALA A 116 -2.11 -22.94 2.10
N SER A 117 -2.35 -22.56 0.84
CA SER A 117 -2.00 -23.37 -0.33
C SER A 117 -0.90 -22.81 -1.23
N ASN A 118 -0.46 -21.57 -1.02
CA ASN A 118 0.54 -20.92 -1.87
C ASN A 118 1.76 -20.51 -1.05
N SER A 119 2.92 -21.06 -1.40
CA SER A 119 4.20 -20.81 -0.72
C SER A 119 4.64 -19.33 -0.71
N LEU A 120 4.15 -18.51 -1.66
CA LEU A 120 4.37 -17.07 -1.64
C LEU A 120 3.85 -16.39 -0.37
N PHE A 121 2.82 -16.96 0.27
CA PHE A 121 2.19 -16.41 1.47
C PHE A 121 2.75 -16.97 2.78
N GLU A 122 3.81 -17.78 2.71
CA GLU A 122 4.42 -18.35 3.90
C GLU A 122 4.91 -17.27 4.88
N GLY A 123 4.54 -17.43 6.16
CA GLY A 123 4.92 -16.48 7.22
C GLY A 123 4.00 -15.26 7.36
N ILE A 124 2.98 -15.10 6.52
CA ILE A 124 2.01 -14.00 6.69
C ILE A 124 1.16 -14.24 7.96
N ARG A 125 1.02 -13.18 8.75
CA ARG A 125 0.06 -13.12 9.86
C ARG A 125 -1.23 -12.45 9.40
N VAL A 126 -2.34 -13.19 9.34
CA VAL A 126 -3.67 -12.64 9.04
C VAL A 126 -4.37 -12.20 10.32
N ILE A 127 -4.76 -10.93 10.37
CA ILE A 127 -5.42 -10.27 11.50
C ILE A 127 -6.86 -9.97 11.10
N THR A 128 -7.80 -10.33 11.93
CA THR A 128 -9.19 -9.93 11.76
C THR A 128 -9.37 -8.47 12.15
N ALA A 129 -9.94 -7.67 11.24
CA ALA A 129 -10.21 -6.25 11.46
C ALA A 129 -11.64 -5.89 11.09
N GLU A 130 -12.30 -5.19 11.99
CA GLU A 130 -13.62 -4.59 11.78
C GLU A 130 -13.50 -3.20 11.15
N THR A 131 -14.56 -2.74 10.49
CA THR A 131 -14.63 -1.39 9.92
C THR A 131 -15.98 -0.75 10.25
N PRO A 132 -16.04 0.26 11.13
CA PRO A 132 -14.95 0.85 11.89
C PRO A 132 -14.24 -0.13 12.84
N PRO A 133 -12.99 0.15 13.23
CA PRO A 133 -12.26 -0.67 14.20
C PRO A 133 -12.97 -0.72 15.56
N THR A 134 -13.09 -1.92 16.12
CA THR A 134 -13.61 -2.16 17.47
C THR A 134 -12.53 -2.47 18.49
N GLN A 135 -11.32 -2.72 17.98
CA GLN A 135 -10.11 -2.99 18.77
C GLN A 135 -8.87 -2.65 17.95
N ALA A 136 -7.73 -2.55 18.60
CA ALA A 136 -6.44 -2.35 17.92
C ALA A 136 -6.17 -3.48 16.92
N PHE A 137 -5.70 -3.14 15.72
CA PHE A 137 -5.35 -4.14 14.69
C PHE A 137 -4.18 -4.99 15.16
N ILE A 138 -3.18 -4.36 15.75
CA ILE A 138 -1.96 -5.01 16.22
C ILE A 138 -1.44 -4.25 17.46
N LYS A 139 -0.49 -4.84 18.18
CA LYS A 139 0.17 -4.16 19.28
C LYS A 139 0.75 -2.82 18.80
N SER A 140 0.51 -1.77 19.58
CA SER A 140 0.99 -0.41 19.28
C SER A 140 2.51 -0.36 19.11
N GLU A 141 2.96 0.53 18.24
CA GLU A 141 4.37 0.87 18.04
C GLU A 141 5.27 -0.34 17.68
N THR A 142 4.74 -1.26 16.87
CA THR A 142 5.49 -2.45 16.43
C THR A 142 5.80 -2.46 14.94
N GLN A 143 5.15 -1.61 14.15
CA GLN A 143 5.31 -1.59 12.69
C GLN A 143 6.25 -0.47 12.25
N ASP A 144 7.11 -0.78 11.27
CA ASP A 144 7.97 0.19 10.60
C ASP A 144 7.24 0.90 9.46
N LEU A 145 6.32 0.16 8.81
CA LEU A 145 5.55 0.63 7.67
C LEU A 145 4.13 0.06 7.72
N VAL A 146 3.14 0.94 7.52
CA VAL A 146 1.75 0.55 7.28
C VAL A 146 1.39 0.92 5.85
N LEU A 147 0.72 0.03 5.13
CA LEU A 147 0.35 0.20 3.72
C LEU A 147 -1.14 0.00 3.52
N THR A 148 -1.72 0.77 2.60
CA THR A 148 -3.08 0.52 2.13
C THR A 148 -3.22 0.88 0.65
N PHE A 149 -3.98 0.06 -0.07
CA PHE A 149 -4.13 0.18 -1.51
C PHE A 149 -5.62 0.14 -1.91
N ARG A 150 -6.19 1.32 -2.21
CA ARG A 150 -7.57 1.48 -2.71
C ARG A 150 -8.64 1.01 -1.71
N ASN A 151 -8.51 1.51 -0.48
CA ASN A 151 -9.44 1.19 0.60
C ASN A 151 -10.07 2.43 1.24
N LEU A 152 -9.50 3.63 1.06
CA LEU A 152 -10.00 4.84 1.71
C LEU A 152 -11.46 5.10 1.36
N HIS A 153 -11.86 4.90 0.10
CA HIS A 153 -13.24 5.06 -0.34
C HIS A 153 -14.21 4.10 0.38
N ASN A 154 -13.77 2.86 0.67
CA ASN A 154 -14.58 1.90 1.42
C ASN A 154 -14.76 2.32 2.88
N TRP A 155 -13.73 2.90 3.48
CA TRP A 155 -13.77 3.43 4.85
C TRP A 155 -14.56 4.72 4.91
N LEU A 156 -14.43 5.59 3.90
CA LEU A 156 -15.19 6.82 3.78
C LEU A 156 -16.71 6.55 3.69
N ALA A 157 -17.11 5.59 2.85
CA ALA A 157 -18.49 5.18 2.70
C ALA A 157 -19.13 4.63 4.00
N ARG A 158 -18.31 4.30 5.00
CA ARG A 158 -18.73 3.80 6.33
C ARG A 158 -18.44 4.75 7.47
N ASP A 159 -18.05 5.98 7.16
CA ASP A 159 -17.64 6.99 8.14
C ASP A 159 -16.50 6.51 9.07
N ALA A 160 -15.66 5.59 8.59
CA ALA A 160 -14.62 4.91 9.34
C ALA A 160 -13.18 5.35 8.98
N MET A 161 -12.99 6.19 7.95
CA MET A 161 -11.65 6.50 7.42
C MET A 161 -10.71 7.05 8.50
N LYS A 162 -11.18 8.02 9.30
CA LYS A 162 -10.39 8.58 10.40
C LYS A 162 -10.04 7.54 11.47
N ALA A 163 -10.99 6.69 11.85
CA ALA A 163 -10.75 5.65 12.86
C ALA A 163 -9.73 4.61 12.39
N VAL A 164 -9.79 4.19 11.11
CA VAL A 164 -8.81 3.26 10.55
C VAL A 164 -7.42 3.91 10.43
N MET A 165 -7.33 5.18 10.02
CA MET A 165 -6.06 5.90 10.00
C MET A 165 -5.48 6.10 11.40
N GLN A 166 -6.33 6.27 12.44
CA GLN A 166 -5.88 6.32 13.83
C GLN A 166 -5.24 4.99 14.26
N GLU A 167 -5.84 3.85 13.88
CA GLU A 167 -5.25 2.54 14.17
C GLU A 167 -3.95 2.30 13.38
N ALA A 168 -3.84 2.79 12.15
CA ALA A 168 -2.58 2.81 11.40
C ALA A 168 -1.50 3.61 12.15
N TYR A 169 -1.86 4.79 12.64
CA TYR A 169 -0.96 5.65 13.43
C TYR A 169 -0.51 4.96 14.72
N ASN A 170 -1.44 4.37 15.47
CA ASN A 170 -1.15 3.66 16.72
C ASN A 170 -0.23 2.45 16.48
N SER A 171 -0.38 1.74 15.38
CA SER A 171 0.42 0.57 15.03
C SER A 171 1.88 0.89 14.72
N LEU A 172 2.15 2.09 14.22
CA LEU A 172 3.48 2.52 13.80
C LEU A 172 4.38 2.89 14.97
N LYS A 173 5.65 2.50 14.88
CA LYS A 173 6.73 3.05 15.70
C LYS A 173 6.87 4.54 15.43
N VAL A 174 7.44 5.28 16.40
CA VAL A 174 7.84 6.68 16.19
C VAL A 174 8.82 6.73 15.01
N GLY A 175 8.55 7.60 14.04
CA GLY A 175 9.33 7.70 12.81
C GLY A 175 8.96 6.69 11.72
N GLY A 176 8.03 5.78 11.98
CA GLY A 176 7.47 4.85 10.99
C GLY A 176 6.60 5.56 9.93
N HIS A 177 6.37 4.88 8.80
CA HIS A 177 5.70 5.48 7.66
C HIS A 177 4.33 4.84 7.37
N PHE A 178 3.43 5.65 6.81
CA PHE A 178 2.14 5.19 6.27
C PHE A 178 2.06 5.49 4.78
N GLY A 179 2.03 4.44 3.95
CA GLY A 179 1.90 4.53 2.50
C GLY A 179 0.47 4.29 2.04
N VAL A 180 -0.05 5.20 1.23
CA VAL A 180 -1.42 5.18 0.73
C VAL A 180 -1.43 5.28 -0.79
N VAL A 181 -2.14 4.36 -1.45
CA VAL A 181 -2.57 4.50 -2.84
C VAL A 181 -4.09 4.48 -2.87
N GLU A 182 -4.73 5.51 -3.44
CA GLU A 182 -6.18 5.57 -3.53
C GLU A 182 -6.67 6.19 -4.83
N HIS A 183 -7.84 5.80 -5.31
CA HIS A 183 -8.55 6.38 -6.44
C HIS A 183 -8.81 7.86 -6.20
N ARG A 184 -8.29 8.73 -7.08
CA ARG A 184 -8.28 10.18 -6.86
C ARG A 184 -9.49 10.85 -7.49
N ALA A 185 -10.34 11.45 -6.65
CA ALA A 185 -11.40 12.34 -7.10
C ALA A 185 -10.84 13.71 -7.53
N PRO A 186 -11.48 14.42 -8.45
CA PRO A 186 -11.21 15.83 -8.66
C PRO A 186 -11.34 16.63 -7.36
N GLU A 187 -10.47 17.61 -7.15
CA GLU A 187 -10.57 18.49 -5.99
C GLU A 187 -11.90 19.26 -5.99
N GLY A 188 -12.47 19.48 -4.82
CA GLY A 188 -13.80 20.09 -4.67
C GLY A 188 -14.97 19.12 -4.88
N SER A 189 -14.72 17.84 -5.11
CA SER A 189 -15.76 16.81 -5.16
C SER A 189 -16.57 16.77 -3.87
N THR A 190 -17.90 16.60 -4.00
CA THR A 190 -18.79 16.51 -2.82
C THR A 190 -18.55 15.20 -2.05
N MET A 191 -18.88 15.23 -0.76
CA MET A 191 -18.80 14.03 0.09
C MET A 191 -19.68 12.88 -0.45
N GLU A 192 -20.88 13.23 -0.96
CA GLU A 192 -21.80 12.26 -1.57
C GLU A 192 -21.19 11.59 -2.80
N PHE A 193 -20.58 12.39 -3.69
CA PHE A 193 -19.87 11.85 -4.85
C PHE A 193 -18.78 10.88 -4.41
N MET A 194 -17.92 11.27 -3.48
CA MET A 194 -16.82 10.43 -3.01
C MET A 194 -17.29 9.11 -2.37
N LYS A 195 -18.35 9.17 -1.54
CA LYS A 195 -18.91 7.96 -0.90
C LYS A 195 -19.55 6.97 -1.89
N THR A 196 -20.02 7.46 -3.05
CA THR A 196 -20.78 6.63 -4.01
C THR A 196 -19.98 6.23 -5.23
N SER A 197 -18.98 7.02 -5.63
CA SER A 197 -18.19 6.80 -6.85
C SER A 197 -16.97 5.91 -6.65
N GLY A 198 -16.49 5.77 -5.40
CA GLY A 198 -15.24 5.05 -5.10
C GLY A 198 -13.97 5.86 -5.35
N TYR A 199 -14.09 7.17 -5.54
CA TYR A 199 -12.97 8.13 -5.61
C TYR A 199 -12.92 8.98 -4.35
N VAL A 200 -11.73 9.37 -3.90
CA VAL A 200 -11.50 10.25 -2.74
C VAL A 200 -10.60 11.40 -3.17
N SER A 201 -10.90 12.64 -2.79
CA SER A 201 -10.01 13.77 -3.08
C SER A 201 -8.70 13.63 -2.29
N GLN A 202 -7.61 14.08 -2.90
CA GLN A 202 -6.30 14.02 -2.28
C GLN A 202 -6.25 14.90 -1.02
N SER A 203 -6.87 16.07 -1.07
CA SER A 203 -7.00 16.98 0.08
C SER A 203 -7.68 16.29 1.27
N LEU A 204 -8.83 15.63 1.07
CA LEU A 204 -9.53 14.92 2.15
C LEU A 204 -8.68 13.80 2.75
N ALA A 205 -7.96 13.03 1.93
CA ALA A 205 -7.08 11.97 2.41
C ALA A 205 -5.94 12.53 3.28
N ILE A 206 -5.31 13.64 2.82
CA ILE A 206 -4.24 14.32 3.55
C ILE A 206 -4.78 14.90 4.86
N ASP A 207 -5.85 15.68 4.83
CA ASP A 207 -6.42 16.35 6.01
C ASP A 207 -6.84 15.33 7.07
N THR A 208 -7.42 14.20 6.65
CA THR A 208 -7.77 13.12 7.57
C THR A 208 -6.52 12.54 8.24
N ALA A 209 -5.47 12.26 7.47
CA ALA A 209 -4.21 11.74 8.03
C ALA A 209 -3.54 12.75 9.00
N LEU A 210 -3.51 14.04 8.63
CA LEU A 210 -2.98 15.09 9.51
C LEU A 210 -3.80 15.19 10.81
N SER A 211 -5.13 15.04 10.72
CA SER A 211 -6.03 15.13 11.89
C SER A 211 -5.81 14.04 12.94
N VAL A 212 -5.14 12.94 12.60
CA VAL A 212 -4.78 11.85 13.54
C VAL A 212 -3.31 11.89 13.98
N GLY A 213 -2.55 12.89 13.51
CA GLY A 213 -1.19 13.15 13.97
C GLY A 213 -0.09 12.81 12.95
N PHE A 214 -0.42 12.29 11.78
CA PHE A 214 0.58 12.08 10.71
C PHE A 214 1.14 13.41 10.19
N LYS A 215 2.36 13.33 9.65
CA LYS A 215 2.97 14.40 8.85
C LYS A 215 3.08 13.93 7.40
N LEU A 216 2.64 14.71 6.43
CA LEU A 216 2.86 14.43 5.03
C LEU A 216 4.36 14.55 4.71
N VAL A 217 4.93 13.50 4.14
CA VAL A 217 6.34 13.47 3.71
C VAL A 217 6.47 13.79 2.23
N ALA A 218 5.67 13.11 1.40
CA ALA A 218 5.73 13.27 -0.05
C ALA A 218 4.42 12.82 -0.72
N THR A 219 4.20 13.32 -1.93
CA THR A 219 3.18 12.85 -2.87
C THR A 219 3.86 12.38 -4.16
N SER A 220 3.22 11.48 -4.90
CA SER A 220 3.76 10.99 -6.16
C SER A 220 2.66 10.74 -7.19
N GLU A 221 2.99 10.99 -8.45
CA GLU A 221 2.16 10.72 -9.61
C GLU A 221 2.47 9.35 -10.27
N ILE A 222 3.21 8.47 -9.60
CA ILE A 222 3.58 7.13 -10.09
C ILE A 222 2.36 6.34 -10.57
N ASN A 223 1.21 6.47 -9.88
CA ASN A 223 -0.02 5.76 -10.18
C ASN A 223 -1.08 6.67 -10.82
N ALA A 224 -0.71 7.84 -11.34
CA ALA A 224 -1.62 8.73 -12.02
C ALA A 224 -2.04 8.19 -13.39
N ASN A 225 -3.28 8.46 -13.75
CA ASN A 225 -3.80 8.19 -15.09
C ASN A 225 -4.64 9.36 -15.59
N PRO A 226 -4.09 10.29 -16.37
CA PRO A 226 -4.78 11.49 -16.83
C PRO A 226 -5.95 11.19 -17.80
N ARG A 227 -6.12 9.94 -18.26
CA ARG A 227 -7.25 9.51 -19.09
C ARG A 227 -8.50 9.20 -18.25
N ASP A 228 -8.36 9.04 -16.93
CA ASP A 228 -9.47 8.82 -16.03
C ASP A 228 -10.06 10.17 -15.58
N THR A 229 -11.25 10.47 -16.08
CA THR A 229 -11.98 11.72 -15.78
C THR A 229 -12.83 11.62 -14.51
N ALA A 230 -12.88 10.46 -13.87
CA ALA A 230 -13.62 10.13 -12.65
C ALA A 230 -15.16 10.35 -12.71
N ASP A 231 -15.72 10.67 -13.88
CA ASP A 231 -17.15 10.95 -14.11
C ASP A 231 -17.95 9.76 -14.66
N HIS A 232 -17.49 8.56 -14.40
CA HIS A 232 -18.03 7.33 -14.98
C HIS A 232 -19.38 6.91 -14.35
N PRO A 233 -20.31 6.28 -15.14
CA PRO A 233 -21.68 5.98 -14.69
C PRO A 233 -21.81 5.09 -13.46
N LYS A 234 -20.81 4.28 -13.15
CA LYS A 234 -20.72 3.43 -11.95
C LYS A 234 -19.46 3.75 -11.13
N GLY A 235 -19.03 5.01 -11.17
CA GLY A 235 -17.79 5.43 -10.53
C GLY A 235 -16.60 4.62 -11.03
N VAL A 236 -15.60 4.47 -10.18
CA VAL A 236 -14.37 3.73 -10.46
C VAL A 236 -14.60 2.29 -10.95
N TRP A 237 -15.69 1.68 -10.55
CA TRP A 237 -16.02 0.30 -10.96
C TRP A 237 -16.49 0.17 -12.41
N THR A 238 -16.66 1.26 -13.14
CA THR A 238 -16.86 1.26 -14.59
C THR A 238 -15.60 0.81 -15.31
N LEU A 239 -14.44 1.19 -14.77
CA LEU A 239 -13.12 0.90 -15.32
C LEU A 239 -12.66 -0.54 -15.06
N PRO A 240 -11.57 -1.00 -15.76
CA PRO A 240 -10.92 -2.26 -15.44
C PRO A 240 -10.42 -2.29 -13.96
N PRO A 241 -10.38 -3.47 -13.36
CA PRO A 241 -10.79 -4.77 -13.86
C PRO A 241 -12.28 -5.06 -13.63
N SER A 242 -13.03 -4.13 -13.03
CA SER A 242 -14.40 -4.37 -12.58
C SER A 242 -15.39 -4.44 -13.74
N TYR A 243 -15.26 -3.53 -14.71
CA TYR A 243 -16.15 -3.44 -15.87
C TYR A 243 -17.63 -3.62 -15.48
N ARG A 244 -18.11 -2.86 -14.48
CA ARG A 244 -19.47 -3.04 -13.92
C ARG A 244 -20.59 -2.79 -14.95
N LEU A 245 -20.27 -2.13 -16.09
CA LEU A 245 -21.19 -1.99 -17.23
C LEU A 245 -21.12 -3.17 -18.22
N LYS A 246 -20.31 -4.20 -17.91
CA LYS A 246 -20.09 -5.39 -18.75
C LYS A 246 -19.57 -5.00 -20.13
N ASP A 247 -20.34 -5.26 -21.20
CA ASP A 247 -19.93 -5.01 -22.59
C ASP A 247 -20.28 -3.60 -23.08
N LYS A 248 -21.09 -2.84 -22.31
CA LYS A 248 -21.45 -1.48 -22.70
C LYS A 248 -20.21 -0.58 -22.66
N ASP A 249 -19.85 -0.03 -23.82
CA ASP A 249 -18.70 0.87 -24.03
C ASP A 249 -17.36 0.26 -23.54
N ARG A 250 -17.24 -1.07 -23.53
CA ARG A 250 -16.10 -1.78 -22.95
C ARG A 250 -14.76 -1.32 -23.55
N SER A 251 -14.69 -1.14 -24.87
CA SER A 251 -13.48 -0.67 -25.55
C SER A 251 -13.04 0.72 -25.06
N LYS A 252 -13.99 1.64 -24.84
CA LYS A 252 -13.73 2.97 -24.28
C LYS A 252 -13.04 2.83 -22.90
N TYR A 253 -13.63 2.04 -22.01
CA TYR A 253 -13.10 1.90 -20.64
C TYR A 253 -11.79 1.08 -20.60
N THR A 254 -11.60 0.13 -21.51
CA THR A 254 -10.33 -0.56 -21.68
C THR A 254 -9.21 0.40 -22.11
N ASN A 255 -9.50 1.33 -23.03
CA ASN A 255 -8.53 2.33 -23.49
C ASN A 255 -8.17 3.36 -22.41
N ILE A 256 -9.07 3.67 -21.48
CA ILE A 256 -8.75 4.47 -20.29
C ILE A 256 -7.77 3.71 -19.40
N GLY A 257 -8.01 2.43 -19.19
CA GLY A 257 -7.22 1.61 -18.26
C GLY A 257 -7.73 1.66 -16.82
N GLU A 258 -6.87 1.33 -15.85
CA GLU A 258 -7.23 1.47 -14.44
C GLU A 258 -7.32 2.96 -14.05
N SER A 259 -8.01 3.25 -12.96
CA SER A 259 -8.28 4.61 -12.48
C SER A 259 -7.02 5.44 -12.22
N ASP A 260 -7.20 6.75 -12.24
CA ASP A 260 -6.24 7.70 -11.65
C ASP A 260 -6.12 7.47 -10.14
N ARG A 261 -4.88 7.53 -9.61
CA ARG A 261 -4.61 7.26 -8.20
C ARG A 261 -3.55 8.18 -7.63
N MET A 262 -3.90 8.83 -6.50
CA MET A 262 -2.91 9.47 -5.66
C MET A 262 -2.01 8.43 -5.00
N THR A 263 -0.75 8.79 -4.75
CA THR A 263 0.21 8.01 -3.97
C THR A 263 0.83 8.92 -2.92
N LEU A 264 0.59 8.63 -1.63
CA LEU A 264 0.91 9.50 -0.51
C LEU A 264 1.79 8.77 0.49
N LEU A 265 2.82 9.45 0.99
CA LEU A 265 3.67 8.97 2.06
C LEU A 265 3.57 9.90 3.27
N PHE A 266 3.20 9.32 4.40
CA PHE A 266 3.12 10.00 5.69
C PHE A 266 4.12 9.42 6.67
N LYS A 267 4.41 10.17 7.74
CA LYS A 267 5.28 9.77 8.86
C LYS A 267 4.57 10.02 10.19
N LYS A 268 4.71 9.09 11.13
CA LYS A 268 4.35 9.26 12.55
C LYS A 268 5.36 10.10 13.29
#